data_61a956873d3f1eb3f327f5ffffd22786
#
_entry.id   61a956873d3f1eb3f327f5ffffd22786
#
_cell.length_a   1.000
_cell.length_b   1.000
_cell.length_c   1.000
_cell.angle_alpha   90.00
_cell.angle_beta   90.00
_cell.angle_gamma   90.00
#
_symmetry.space_group_name_H-M   'P 1'
#
loop_
_entity.id
_entity.type
_entity.pdbx_description
1 polymer ?
#
loop_
_entity_poly.entity_id
_entity_poly.type
_entity_poly.pdbx_seq_one_letter_code
_entity_poly.pdbx_strand_id
1 'polypeptide(L)'
;MLTPPSARRLRQSKQPSASRQQAGVVLIIALIMLVVIALTSAAVMRNSLNADMISQNTRRQTQAMQAAQTALGYCEGKARDNAVKDTYVMPAVTPPEKENWDQFVLWAAPATPATDSSLSAAGQVNVPSDILTSAAIEANDPPRYAPQCMAQYRAVPGTTEQVVVVTARGFSNDYQETSGRTQAGSVVWLQSVLRLAK
;
A
#
# COMPACT_ATOMS: atom_id res chain seq x y z
N MET A 1 83.11 -10.45 60.79
CA MET A 1 82.33 -11.71 60.79
C MET A 1 80.95 -11.41 60.14
N LEU A 2 80.84 -11.77 58.89
CA LEU A 2 79.64 -11.53 58.08
C LEU A 2 79.06 -12.90 57.67
N THR A 3 77.83 -13.20 58.11
CA THR A 3 77.09 -14.40 57.77
C THR A 3 76.40 -14.22 56.43
N PRO A 4 76.42 -15.22 55.51
CA PRO A 4 75.73 -15.13 54.23
C PRO A 4 74.24 -15.43 54.38
N PRO A 5 73.36 -14.83 53.50
CA PRO A 5 71.94 -15.06 53.54
C PRO A 5 71.58 -16.38 52.83
N SER A 6 70.69 -17.14 53.47
CA SER A 6 70.17 -18.41 52.96
C SER A 6 69.25 -18.25 51.71
N ALA A 7 69.61 -18.95 50.68
CA ALA A 7 68.82 -19.01 49.44
C ALA A 7 67.52 -19.78 49.68
N ARG A 8 66.38 -19.08 49.55
CA ARG A 8 65.02 -19.62 49.56
C ARG A 8 64.70 -20.28 48.18
N ARG A 9 64.71 -21.60 48.12
CA ARG A 9 64.28 -22.36 46.95
C ARG A 9 62.79 -22.15 46.75
N LEU A 10 62.44 -21.50 45.65
CA LEU A 10 61.07 -21.42 45.17
C LEU A 10 60.65 -22.81 44.64
N ARG A 11 59.69 -23.41 45.36
CA ARG A 11 59.00 -24.62 44.92
C ARG A 11 58.18 -24.26 43.70
N GLN A 12 58.63 -24.65 42.51
CA GLN A 12 57.79 -24.66 41.33
C GLN A 12 56.68 -25.70 41.53
N SER A 13 55.47 -25.21 41.72
CA SER A 13 54.24 -26.03 41.65
C SER A 13 54.08 -26.55 40.26
N LYS A 14 54.23 -27.82 40.04
CA LYS A 14 53.88 -28.54 38.83
C LYS A 14 52.36 -28.37 38.63
N GLN A 15 51.94 -27.51 37.71
CA GLN A 15 50.56 -27.48 37.30
C GLN A 15 50.21 -28.84 36.68
N PRO A 16 49.12 -29.49 37.10
CA PRO A 16 48.66 -30.70 36.48
C PRO A 16 48.22 -30.37 35.07
N SER A 17 48.81 -31.02 34.09
CA SER A 17 48.40 -31.00 32.71
C SER A 17 46.98 -31.57 32.63
N ALA A 18 45.98 -30.69 32.65
CA ALA A 18 44.57 -31.06 32.49
C ALA A 18 44.32 -31.58 31.08
N SER A 19 44.23 -32.86 31.01
CA SER A 19 43.34 -33.68 30.19
C SER A 19 43.16 -33.32 28.71
N ARG A 20 43.90 -34.01 27.88
CA ARG A 20 43.64 -34.21 26.43
C ARG A 20 42.30 -34.90 26.12
N GLN A 21 41.51 -35.33 27.11
CA GLN A 21 40.26 -36.06 26.93
C GLN A 21 39.04 -35.16 26.70
N GLN A 22 39.11 -33.85 26.93
CA GLN A 22 37.97 -32.93 26.76
C GLN A 22 37.83 -32.35 25.33
N ALA A 23 38.80 -32.48 24.45
CA ALA A 23 38.81 -31.90 23.11
C ALA A 23 37.70 -32.48 22.19
N GLY A 24 37.36 -33.77 22.38
CA GLY A 24 36.33 -34.40 21.54
C GLY A 24 34.90 -33.93 21.86
N VAL A 25 34.58 -33.69 23.15
CA VAL A 25 33.24 -33.26 23.58
C VAL A 25 32.99 -31.79 23.20
N VAL A 26 34.00 -30.94 23.30
CA VAL A 26 33.91 -29.52 22.93
C VAL A 26 33.61 -29.36 21.45
N LEU A 27 34.21 -30.18 20.59
CA LEU A 27 33.94 -30.14 19.14
C LEU A 27 32.46 -30.46 18.81
N ILE A 28 31.90 -31.47 19.49
CA ILE A 28 30.50 -31.85 19.28
C ILE A 28 29.55 -30.73 19.76
N ILE A 29 29.81 -30.14 20.91
CA ILE A 29 29.04 -29.03 21.47
C ILE A 29 29.11 -27.80 20.53
N ALA A 30 30.32 -27.47 20.04
CA ALA A 30 30.51 -26.38 19.11
C ALA A 30 29.74 -26.60 17.78
N LEU A 31 29.74 -27.84 17.26
CA LEU A 31 29.02 -28.20 16.06
C LEU A 31 27.49 -28.09 16.25
N ILE A 32 26.98 -28.59 17.39
CA ILE A 32 25.54 -28.44 17.70
C ILE A 32 25.14 -26.96 17.83
N MET A 33 25.95 -26.16 18.54
CA MET A 33 25.71 -24.72 18.69
C MET A 33 25.69 -24.03 17.32
N LEU A 34 26.62 -24.38 16.43
CA LEU A 34 26.70 -23.79 15.08
C LEU A 34 25.45 -24.15 14.25
N VAL A 35 24.97 -25.39 14.32
CA VAL A 35 23.75 -25.83 13.65
C VAL A 35 22.53 -25.08 14.20
N VAL A 36 22.41 -24.93 15.51
CA VAL A 36 21.29 -24.21 16.13
C VAL A 36 21.29 -22.74 15.71
N ILE A 37 22.46 -22.08 15.73
CA ILE A 37 22.58 -20.68 15.28
C ILE A 37 22.23 -20.55 13.79
N ALA A 38 22.67 -21.48 12.94
CA ALA A 38 22.35 -21.48 11.53
C ALA A 38 20.83 -21.61 11.27
N LEU A 39 20.16 -22.52 11.97
CA LEU A 39 18.70 -22.70 11.87
C LEU A 39 17.92 -21.48 12.37
N THR A 40 18.32 -20.91 13.51
CA THR A 40 17.66 -19.70 14.03
C THR A 40 17.86 -18.50 13.09
N SER A 41 19.04 -18.32 12.53
CA SER A 41 19.34 -17.25 11.56
C SER A 41 18.47 -17.38 10.30
N ALA A 42 18.30 -18.60 9.79
CA ALA A 42 17.44 -18.85 8.62
C ALA A 42 15.95 -18.53 8.91
N ALA A 43 15.48 -18.86 10.11
CA ALA A 43 14.10 -18.54 10.52
C ALA A 43 13.86 -17.03 10.64
N VAL A 44 14.80 -16.29 11.23
CA VAL A 44 14.72 -14.83 11.36
C VAL A 44 14.71 -14.15 9.99
N MET A 45 15.56 -14.59 9.06
CA MET A 45 15.64 -14.02 7.72
C MET A 45 14.30 -14.19 6.95
N ARG A 46 13.67 -15.36 7.03
CA ARG A 46 12.35 -15.60 6.42
C ARG A 46 11.28 -14.68 7.01
N ASN A 47 11.31 -14.46 8.32
CA ASN A 47 10.33 -13.59 8.98
C ASN A 47 10.51 -12.12 8.58
N SER A 48 11.75 -11.67 8.44
CA SER A 48 12.07 -10.31 7.95
C SER A 48 11.56 -10.08 6.51
N LEU A 49 11.78 -11.02 5.60
CA LEU A 49 11.29 -10.92 4.22
C LEU A 49 9.77 -10.86 4.14
N ASN A 50 9.07 -11.64 4.97
CA ASN A 50 7.61 -11.58 5.03
C ASN A 50 7.11 -10.22 5.57
N ALA A 51 7.77 -9.66 6.58
CA ALA A 51 7.44 -8.35 7.13
C ALA A 51 7.63 -7.23 6.07
N ASP A 52 8.70 -7.29 5.29
CA ASP A 52 8.94 -6.34 4.20
C ASP A 52 7.86 -6.43 3.11
N MET A 53 7.46 -7.62 2.70
CA MET A 53 6.39 -7.81 1.71
C MET A 53 5.04 -7.27 2.22
N ILE A 54 4.70 -7.51 3.49
CA ILE A 54 3.49 -6.98 4.10
C ILE A 54 3.53 -5.45 4.16
N SER A 55 4.66 -4.88 4.57
CA SER A 55 4.86 -3.43 4.65
C SER A 55 4.70 -2.77 3.27
N GLN A 56 5.33 -3.31 2.24
CA GLN A 56 5.21 -2.81 0.87
C GLN A 56 3.77 -2.89 0.35
N ASN A 57 3.09 -4.02 0.59
CA ASN A 57 1.69 -4.19 0.16
C ASN A 57 0.77 -3.19 0.88
N THR A 58 0.96 -2.98 2.18
CA THR A 58 0.19 -1.98 2.95
C THR A 58 0.44 -0.57 2.43
N ARG A 59 1.67 -0.22 2.10
CA ARG A 59 2.01 1.09 1.52
C ARG A 59 1.29 1.30 0.18
N ARG A 60 1.32 0.31 -0.72
CA ARG A 60 0.62 0.35 -2.02
C ARG A 60 -0.89 0.54 -1.85
N GLN A 61 -1.48 -0.22 -0.93
CA GLN A 61 -2.91 -0.10 -0.64
C GLN A 61 -3.27 1.27 -0.06
N THR A 62 -2.43 1.82 0.83
CA THR A 62 -2.62 3.15 1.39
C THR A 62 -2.53 4.23 0.31
N GLN A 63 -1.57 4.16 -0.60
CA GLN A 63 -1.46 5.07 -1.75
C GLN A 63 -2.71 5.01 -2.64
N ALA A 64 -3.16 3.81 -3.01
CA ALA A 64 -4.37 3.64 -3.81
C ALA A 64 -5.63 4.16 -3.08
N MET A 65 -5.71 3.98 -1.76
CA MET A 65 -6.80 4.51 -0.93
C MET A 65 -6.81 6.04 -0.92
N GLN A 66 -5.66 6.69 -0.70
CA GLN A 66 -5.54 8.15 -0.72
C GLN A 66 -5.91 8.72 -2.09
N ALA A 67 -5.44 8.09 -3.17
CA ALA A 67 -5.80 8.46 -4.53
C ALA A 67 -7.31 8.33 -4.79
N ALA A 68 -7.94 7.24 -4.33
CA ALA A 68 -9.39 7.05 -4.43
C ALA A 68 -10.18 8.07 -3.62
N GLN A 69 -9.73 8.43 -2.41
CA GLN A 69 -10.35 9.48 -1.58
C GLN A 69 -10.27 10.85 -2.25
N THR A 70 -9.13 11.18 -2.86
CA THR A 70 -8.96 12.42 -3.62
C THR A 70 -9.95 12.48 -4.79
N ALA A 71 -10.09 11.40 -5.55
CA ALA A 71 -11.05 11.33 -6.65
C ALA A 71 -12.50 11.43 -6.16
N LEU A 72 -12.82 10.75 -5.05
CA LEU A 72 -14.15 10.80 -4.47
C LEU A 72 -14.50 12.24 -4.08
N GLY A 73 -13.64 12.92 -3.32
CA GLY A 73 -13.83 14.30 -2.90
C GLY A 73 -13.93 15.27 -4.07
N TYR A 74 -13.15 15.06 -5.13
CA TYR A 74 -13.22 15.86 -6.35
C TYR A 74 -14.59 15.74 -7.03
N CYS A 75 -15.07 14.53 -7.29
CA CYS A 75 -16.39 14.32 -7.90
C CYS A 75 -17.53 14.74 -7.00
N GLU A 76 -17.43 14.57 -5.68
CA GLU A 76 -18.43 15.10 -4.74
C GLU A 76 -18.50 16.63 -4.78
N GLY A 77 -17.35 17.30 -4.89
CA GLY A 77 -17.28 18.76 -5.06
C GLY A 77 -17.99 19.20 -6.34
N LYS A 78 -17.71 18.52 -7.47
CA LYS A 78 -18.36 18.80 -8.75
C LYS A 78 -19.87 18.52 -8.72
N ALA A 79 -20.31 17.46 -8.03
CA ALA A 79 -21.71 17.12 -7.89
C ALA A 79 -22.50 18.12 -7.02
N ARG A 80 -21.84 18.80 -6.08
CA ARG A 80 -22.45 19.85 -5.24
C ARG A 80 -22.44 21.23 -5.90
N ASP A 81 -21.59 21.46 -6.88
CA ASP A 81 -21.47 22.74 -7.55
C ASP A 81 -22.58 22.88 -8.59
N ASN A 82 -23.54 23.76 -8.31
CA ASN A 82 -24.69 24.01 -9.19
C ASN A 82 -24.33 24.53 -10.57
N ALA A 83 -23.13 25.11 -10.75
CA ALA A 83 -22.72 25.63 -12.04
C ALA A 83 -22.27 24.51 -13.00
N VAL A 84 -21.80 23.40 -12.48
CA VAL A 84 -21.17 22.34 -13.30
C VAL A 84 -21.79 20.96 -13.09
N LYS A 85 -22.64 20.76 -12.08
CA LYS A 85 -23.21 19.44 -11.75
C LYS A 85 -23.85 18.72 -12.93
N ASP A 86 -24.59 19.46 -13.75
CA ASP A 86 -25.32 18.87 -14.91
C ASP A 86 -24.37 18.37 -16.01
N THR A 87 -23.12 18.82 -16.00
CA THR A 87 -22.06 18.31 -16.87
C THR A 87 -21.41 17.05 -16.30
N TYR A 88 -21.22 17.00 -14.98
CA TYR A 88 -20.44 15.95 -14.33
C TYR A 88 -21.29 14.81 -13.74
N VAL A 89 -22.57 15.04 -13.47
CA VAL A 89 -23.47 14.02 -12.93
C VAL A 89 -24.31 13.43 -14.06
N MET A 90 -24.09 12.16 -14.34
CA MET A 90 -24.85 11.44 -15.34
C MET A 90 -26.31 11.26 -14.93
N PRO A 91 -27.26 11.25 -15.87
CA PRO A 91 -28.66 11.00 -15.57
C PRO A 91 -28.88 9.62 -14.97
N ALA A 92 -29.97 9.46 -14.23
CA ALA A 92 -30.38 8.16 -13.74
C ALA A 92 -30.76 7.25 -14.90
N VAL A 93 -30.35 6.00 -14.80
CA VAL A 93 -30.80 4.95 -15.75
C VAL A 93 -32.10 4.31 -15.25
N THR A 94 -32.90 3.83 -16.18
CA THR A 94 -34.15 3.13 -15.87
C THR A 94 -33.94 1.62 -15.95
N PRO A 95 -34.38 0.86 -14.93
CA PRO A 95 -34.33 -0.60 -15.02
C PRO A 95 -35.01 -1.12 -16.27
N PRO A 96 -34.47 -2.16 -16.96
CA PRO A 96 -33.44 -3.09 -16.47
C PRO A 96 -31.98 -2.68 -16.76
N GLU A 97 -31.70 -1.46 -17.19
CA GLU A 97 -30.34 -1.00 -17.46
C GLU A 97 -29.51 -0.96 -16.15
N LYS A 98 -28.23 -1.33 -16.30
CA LYS A 98 -27.28 -1.24 -15.18
C LYS A 98 -26.75 0.17 -15.05
N GLU A 99 -26.52 0.59 -13.81
CA GLU A 99 -25.87 1.86 -13.51
C GLU A 99 -24.48 1.93 -14.18
N ASN A 100 -24.10 3.11 -14.67
CA ASN A 100 -22.82 3.30 -15.37
C ASN A 100 -21.63 2.96 -14.47
N TRP A 101 -21.70 3.35 -13.22
CA TRP A 101 -20.63 3.07 -12.24
C TRP A 101 -20.46 1.57 -11.91
N ASP A 102 -21.47 0.74 -12.16
CA ASP A 102 -21.44 -0.72 -11.95
C ASP A 102 -20.97 -1.50 -13.21
N GLN A 103 -20.71 -0.78 -14.29
CA GLN A 103 -20.26 -1.38 -15.55
C GLN A 103 -18.77 -1.12 -15.76
N PHE A 104 -17.91 -2.10 -15.42
CA PHE A 104 -16.47 -1.95 -15.54
C PHE A 104 -16.01 -1.53 -16.94
N VAL A 105 -16.71 -1.94 -17.98
CA VAL A 105 -16.40 -1.58 -19.38
C VAL A 105 -16.47 -0.08 -19.65
N LEU A 106 -17.25 0.67 -18.86
CA LEU A 106 -17.40 2.12 -19.00
C LEU A 106 -16.27 2.90 -18.31
N TRP A 107 -15.45 2.23 -17.48
CA TRP A 107 -14.28 2.82 -16.89
C TRP A 107 -13.12 2.73 -17.88
N ALA A 108 -12.68 3.87 -18.39
CA ALA A 108 -11.54 3.92 -19.30
C ALA A 108 -10.26 3.38 -18.64
N ALA A 109 -9.32 2.92 -19.45
CA ALA A 109 -8.00 2.54 -18.95
C ALA A 109 -7.36 3.69 -18.15
N PRO A 110 -6.57 3.39 -17.10
CA PRO A 110 -5.89 4.42 -16.33
C PRO A 110 -5.00 5.28 -17.22
N ALA A 111 -5.18 6.59 -17.16
CA ALA A 111 -4.41 7.57 -17.90
C ALA A 111 -3.36 8.25 -17.02
N THR A 112 -2.29 8.75 -17.61
CA THR A 112 -1.35 9.63 -16.91
C THR A 112 -2.05 10.92 -16.49
N PRO A 113 -1.69 11.49 -15.31
CA PRO A 113 -2.28 12.74 -14.86
C PRO A 113 -2.02 13.87 -15.88
N ALA A 114 -3.07 14.60 -16.21
CA ALA A 114 -3.05 15.77 -17.07
C ALA A 114 -3.58 16.99 -16.33
N THR A 115 -3.28 18.18 -16.83
CA THR A 115 -3.76 19.43 -16.22
C THR A 115 -5.26 19.62 -16.35
N ASP A 116 -5.85 19.05 -17.40
CA ASP A 116 -7.28 19.14 -17.64
C ASP A 116 -7.99 17.85 -17.24
N SER A 117 -9.14 18.00 -16.58
CA SER A 117 -10.02 16.87 -16.31
C SER A 117 -10.68 16.42 -17.60
N SER A 118 -10.36 15.23 -18.06
CA SER A 118 -11.09 14.63 -19.18
C SER A 118 -12.36 13.97 -18.67
N LEU A 119 -13.50 14.38 -19.23
CA LEU A 119 -14.80 13.74 -19.03
C LEU A 119 -15.08 12.80 -20.19
N SER A 120 -15.28 11.53 -19.90
CA SER A 120 -15.68 10.55 -20.92
C SER A 120 -17.18 10.65 -21.22
N ALA A 121 -17.61 10.13 -22.37
CA ALA A 121 -19.02 10.04 -22.73
C ALA A 121 -19.85 9.23 -21.70
N ALA A 122 -19.24 8.34 -20.97
CA ALA A 122 -19.87 7.56 -19.90
C ALA A 122 -19.91 8.30 -18.54
N GLY A 123 -19.41 9.54 -18.45
CA GLY A 123 -19.38 10.32 -17.22
C GLY A 123 -18.19 10.05 -16.31
N GLN A 124 -17.22 9.26 -16.75
CA GLN A 124 -15.99 9.05 -16.00
C GLN A 124 -15.07 10.28 -16.14
N VAL A 125 -14.51 10.70 -15.04
CA VAL A 125 -13.60 11.84 -14.91
C VAL A 125 -12.23 11.39 -14.40
N ASN A 126 -11.17 11.83 -15.06
CA ASN A 126 -9.80 11.75 -14.52
C ASN A 126 -9.55 12.99 -13.67
N VAL A 127 -9.04 12.79 -12.46
CA VAL A 127 -8.70 13.91 -11.57
C VAL A 127 -7.48 14.66 -12.12
N PRO A 128 -7.54 16.00 -12.25
CA PRO A 128 -6.45 16.79 -12.76
C PRO A 128 -5.19 16.75 -11.89
N SER A 129 -4.03 16.94 -12.50
CA SER A 129 -2.73 16.87 -11.80
C SER A 129 -2.52 17.97 -10.77
N ASP A 130 -3.12 19.14 -10.95
CA ASP A 130 -3.05 20.25 -9.99
C ASP A 130 -3.72 19.92 -8.64
N ILE A 131 -4.81 19.16 -8.68
CA ILE A 131 -5.48 18.64 -7.47
C ILE A 131 -4.60 17.58 -6.79
N LEU A 132 -3.93 16.73 -7.56
CA LEU A 132 -3.08 15.66 -7.04
C LEU A 132 -1.83 16.20 -6.34
N THR A 133 -1.24 17.28 -6.86
CA THR A 133 -0.08 17.94 -6.23
C THR A 133 -0.46 18.68 -4.96
N SER A 134 -1.69 19.21 -4.87
CA SER A 134 -2.21 19.92 -3.69
C SER A 134 -2.55 18.99 -2.53
N ALA A 135 -2.89 17.72 -2.82
CA ALA A 135 -3.35 16.73 -1.84
C ALA A 135 -2.21 15.97 -1.13
N ALA A 136 -1.02 16.58 -0.99
CA ALA A 136 0.12 16.05 -0.23
C ALA A 136 0.66 14.69 -0.74
N ILE A 137 0.68 14.52 -2.03
CA ILE A 137 1.59 13.54 -2.64
C ILE A 137 2.98 14.18 -2.53
N GLU A 138 3.87 13.55 -1.77
CA GLU A 138 5.26 14.01 -1.65
C GLU A 138 5.77 14.36 -3.05
N ALA A 139 6.29 15.58 -3.20
CA ALA A 139 6.66 16.19 -4.49
C ALA A 139 7.66 15.35 -5.34
N ASN A 140 8.16 14.25 -4.79
CA ASN A 140 9.15 13.37 -5.42
C ASN A 140 8.56 12.08 -6.01
N ASP A 141 7.27 11.80 -5.83
CA ASP A 141 6.65 10.56 -6.34
C ASP A 141 5.22 10.84 -6.84
N PRO A 142 5.08 11.55 -7.97
CA PRO A 142 3.77 11.84 -8.54
C PRO A 142 3.06 10.55 -8.92
N PRO A 143 1.73 10.48 -8.80
CA PRO A 143 0.99 9.28 -9.18
C PRO A 143 1.19 8.99 -10.66
N ARG A 144 1.50 7.74 -10.96
CA ARG A 144 1.67 7.30 -12.36
C ARG A 144 0.37 7.39 -13.16
N TYR A 145 -0.75 7.16 -12.48
CA TYR A 145 -2.07 7.19 -13.07
C TYR A 145 -2.97 8.17 -12.33
N ALA A 146 -3.78 8.91 -13.10
CA ALA A 146 -4.81 9.77 -12.54
C ALA A 146 -5.88 8.91 -11.86
N PRO A 147 -6.24 9.21 -10.61
CA PRO A 147 -7.43 8.64 -9.99
C PRO A 147 -8.67 9.05 -10.78
N GLN A 148 -9.68 8.21 -10.75
CA GLN A 148 -10.87 8.36 -11.58
C GLN A 148 -12.12 8.34 -10.71
N CYS A 149 -13.12 9.10 -11.13
CA CYS A 149 -14.42 9.07 -10.48
C CYS A 149 -15.56 9.20 -11.51
N MET A 150 -16.75 8.81 -11.09
CA MET A 150 -17.99 8.91 -11.85
C MET A 150 -19.11 9.26 -10.89
N ALA A 151 -19.97 10.19 -11.27
CA ALA A 151 -21.15 10.58 -10.51
C ALA A 151 -22.40 10.34 -11.33
N GLN A 152 -23.45 9.74 -10.75
CA GLN A 152 -24.67 9.42 -11.44
C GLN A 152 -25.87 9.60 -10.52
N TYR A 153 -26.96 10.18 -11.07
CA TYR A 153 -28.24 10.20 -10.39
C TYR A 153 -28.82 8.79 -10.26
N ARG A 154 -29.39 8.52 -9.12
CA ARG A 154 -30.14 7.28 -8.85
C ARG A 154 -31.49 7.61 -8.22
N ALA A 155 -32.55 7.05 -8.80
CA ALA A 155 -33.87 7.15 -8.21
C ALA A 155 -33.96 6.32 -6.92
N VAL A 156 -34.56 6.88 -5.89
CA VAL A 156 -34.83 6.15 -4.66
C VAL A 156 -36.15 5.38 -4.82
N PRO A 157 -36.13 4.04 -4.74
CA PRO A 157 -37.34 3.25 -4.92
C PRO A 157 -38.49 3.67 -4.02
N GLY A 158 -39.70 3.84 -4.59
CA GLY A 158 -40.89 4.23 -3.83
C GLY A 158 -41.00 5.73 -3.51
N THR A 159 -40.11 6.56 -4.05
CA THR A 159 -40.13 8.01 -3.87
C THR A 159 -39.89 8.74 -5.19
N THR A 160 -40.15 10.04 -5.22
CA THR A 160 -39.76 10.93 -6.33
C THR A 160 -38.37 11.56 -6.10
N GLU A 161 -37.70 11.18 -5.04
CA GLU A 161 -36.38 11.72 -4.73
C GLU A 161 -35.28 11.01 -5.52
N GLN A 162 -34.22 11.76 -5.80
CA GLN A 162 -33.01 11.26 -6.42
C GLN A 162 -31.83 11.52 -5.48
N VAL A 163 -30.89 10.60 -5.48
CA VAL A 163 -29.60 10.75 -4.85
C VAL A 163 -28.51 10.70 -5.91
N VAL A 164 -27.34 11.26 -5.61
CA VAL A 164 -26.17 11.10 -6.46
C VAL A 164 -25.26 10.04 -5.85
N VAL A 165 -24.99 9.00 -6.63
CA VAL A 165 -23.98 8.00 -6.29
C VAL A 165 -22.68 8.42 -6.93
N VAL A 166 -21.65 8.61 -6.12
CA VAL A 166 -20.30 8.92 -6.57
C VAL A 166 -19.44 7.70 -6.33
N THR A 167 -18.87 7.16 -7.41
CA THR A 167 -17.91 6.05 -7.35
C THR A 167 -16.55 6.54 -7.81
N ALA A 168 -15.52 6.17 -7.06
CA ALA A 168 -14.15 6.55 -7.36
C ALA A 168 -13.22 5.35 -7.31
N ARG A 169 -12.15 5.39 -8.09
CA ARG A 169 -11.05 4.45 -8.01
C ARG A 169 -9.70 5.17 -8.00
N GLY A 170 -8.81 4.63 -7.18
CA GLY A 170 -7.43 5.12 -7.07
C GLY A 170 -6.45 3.99 -7.27
N PHE A 171 -5.25 4.34 -7.71
CA PHE A 171 -4.19 3.42 -8.10
C PHE A 171 -2.93 3.66 -7.27
N SER A 172 -2.18 2.60 -6.98
CA SER A 172 -0.81 2.74 -6.47
C SER A 172 0.15 3.10 -7.62
N ASN A 173 1.32 3.65 -7.29
CA ASN A 173 2.29 4.10 -8.30
C ASN A 173 2.84 2.96 -9.18
N ASP A 174 2.86 1.74 -8.66
CA ASP A 174 3.30 0.55 -9.38
C ASP A 174 2.15 -0.24 -10.05
N TYR A 175 0.95 0.36 -10.10
CA TYR A 175 -0.21 -0.27 -10.74
C TYR A 175 0.08 -0.58 -12.21
N GLN A 176 -0.26 -1.80 -12.62
CA GLN A 176 -0.19 -2.26 -14.00
C GLN A 176 -1.45 -3.03 -14.35
N GLU A 177 -1.97 -2.75 -15.52
CA GLU A 177 -3.17 -3.40 -16.05
C GLU A 177 -2.90 -3.93 -17.45
N THR A 178 -3.45 -5.10 -17.73
CA THR A 178 -3.48 -5.67 -19.07
C THR A 178 -4.88 -6.23 -19.34
N SER A 179 -5.54 -5.74 -20.38
CA SER A 179 -6.87 -6.19 -20.78
C SER A 179 -7.91 -6.12 -19.65
N GLY A 180 -7.91 -5.04 -18.86
CA GLY A 180 -8.86 -4.82 -17.76
C GLY A 180 -8.55 -5.64 -16.48
N ARG A 181 -7.40 -6.30 -16.42
CA ARG A 181 -6.97 -7.09 -15.25
C ARG A 181 -5.74 -6.49 -14.62
N THR A 182 -5.79 -6.29 -13.31
CA THR A 182 -4.62 -5.87 -12.53
C THR A 182 -3.55 -6.96 -12.56
N GLN A 183 -2.36 -6.60 -13.03
CA GLN A 183 -1.17 -7.46 -13.07
C GLN A 183 -0.24 -7.18 -11.89
N ALA A 184 -0.12 -5.92 -11.49
CA ALA A 184 0.69 -5.50 -10.36
C ALA A 184 0.09 -4.25 -9.70
N GLY A 185 0.55 -3.96 -8.48
CA GLY A 185 0.08 -2.83 -7.71
C GLY A 185 -1.28 -3.05 -7.05
N SER A 186 -1.91 -1.97 -6.62
CA SER A 186 -3.19 -1.98 -5.93
C SER A 186 -4.16 -1.00 -6.58
N VAL A 187 -5.43 -1.37 -6.64
CA VAL A 187 -6.55 -0.50 -6.97
C VAL A 187 -7.57 -0.54 -5.83
N VAL A 188 -8.07 0.63 -5.45
CA VAL A 188 -9.10 0.77 -4.42
C VAL A 188 -10.30 1.47 -5.00
N TRP A 189 -11.48 0.92 -4.72
CA TRP A 189 -12.76 1.47 -5.11
C TRP A 189 -13.46 2.03 -3.87
N LEU A 190 -13.98 3.24 -4.00
CA LEU A 190 -14.79 3.92 -2.99
C LEU A 190 -16.10 4.36 -3.59
N GLN A 191 -17.13 4.38 -2.78
CA GLN A 191 -18.43 4.87 -3.19
C GLN A 191 -19.05 5.71 -2.07
N SER A 192 -19.68 6.81 -2.45
CA SER A 192 -20.51 7.63 -1.55
C SER A 192 -21.86 7.91 -2.17
N VAL A 193 -22.82 8.26 -1.31
CA VAL A 193 -24.18 8.64 -1.73
C VAL A 193 -24.46 10.03 -1.17
N LEU A 194 -24.74 10.97 -2.09
CA LEU A 194 -25.04 12.35 -1.77
C LEU A 194 -26.53 12.62 -1.90
N ARG A 195 -27.12 13.23 -0.89
CA ARG A 195 -28.43 13.85 -0.99
C ARG A 195 -28.21 15.33 -1.31
N LEU A 196 -28.57 15.76 -2.49
CA LEU A 196 -28.47 17.16 -2.88
C LEU A 196 -29.75 17.86 -2.39
N ALA A 197 -29.59 18.96 -1.64
CA ALA A 197 -30.70 19.85 -1.32
C ALA A 197 -31.21 20.47 -2.64
N LYS A 198 -32.53 20.55 -2.77
CA LYS A 198 -33.20 21.24 -3.89
C LYS A 198 -33.01 22.75 -3.75
#